data_3b2a145102e92ecf189cc02e485e71fa
#
_entry.id   3b2a145102e92ecf189cc02e485e71fa
#
_cell.length_a   1.000
_cell.length_b   1.000
_cell.length_c   1.000
_cell.angle_alpha   90.00
_cell.angle_beta   90.00
_cell.angle_gamma   90.00
#
_symmetry.space_group_name_H-M   'P 1'
#
loop_
_entity.id
_entity.type
_entity.pdbx_description
1 polymer ?
#
loop_
_entity_poly.entity_id
_entity_poly.type
_entity_poly.pdbx_seq_one_letter_code
_entity_poly.pdbx_strand_id
1 'polypeptide(L)'
;NPTGQTWDVVTLRRLIAAYPRKLFVIDQSYALFTEKEVLSVAETVKLPNVLLLHSMTKCYAVPGLRLGAVTGSRELLSRIRACRMPWSVNALAVEAGHYLLQHPEEYRMDIQALLAERKRVTDALEALGGIEVLPTDTHYFLARLRQGTAAQLKEFLATRHGLLIRDASNFEGLDARYFRI
;
A
#
# COMPACT_ATOMS: atom_id res chain seq x y z
N ASN A 1 -2.72 -0.66 -5.58
CA ASN A 1 -4.03 -0.60 -4.96
C ASN A 1 -5.10 -0.39 -6.04
N PRO A 2 -6.13 -1.20 -6.13
CA PRO A 2 -6.67 -2.07 -5.09
C PRO A 2 -6.22 -3.53 -5.11
N THR A 3 -5.44 -3.99 -6.09
CA THR A 3 -5.13 -5.41 -6.32
C THR A 3 -4.16 -6.01 -5.30
N GLY A 4 -3.31 -5.21 -4.68
CA GLY A 4 -2.21 -5.70 -3.84
C GLY A 4 -1.00 -6.23 -4.62
N GLN A 5 -1.01 -6.11 -5.94
CA GLN A 5 0.13 -6.51 -6.78
C GLN A 5 1.27 -5.52 -6.70
N THR A 6 2.49 -6.04 -6.73
CA THR A 6 3.73 -5.28 -6.72
C THR A 6 4.33 -5.29 -8.14
N TRP A 7 4.76 -4.13 -8.61
CA TRP A 7 5.49 -4.05 -9.87
C TRP A 7 6.80 -4.83 -9.80
N ASP A 8 7.12 -5.53 -10.87
CA ASP A 8 8.45 -6.14 -11.02
C ASP A 8 9.52 -5.06 -11.04
N VAL A 9 10.44 -5.12 -10.08
CA VAL A 9 11.46 -4.08 -9.88
C VAL A 9 12.43 -3.99 -11.05
N VAL A 10 12.72 -5.09 -11.76
CA VAL A 10 13.60 -5.10 -12.93
C VAL A 10 12.95 -4.34 -14.08
N THR A 11 11.67 -4.60 -14.32
CA THR A 11 10.88 -3.87 -15.32
C THR A 11 10.78 -2.38 -14.97
N LEU A 12 10.55 -2.07 -13.70
CA LEU A 12 10.49 -0.69 -13.22
C LEU A 12 11.81 0.05 -13.44
N ARG A 13 12.96 -0.56 -13.10
CA ARG A 13 14.30 0.00 -13.38
C ARG A 13 14.52 0.27 -14.87
N ARG A 14 14.10 -0.65 -15.75
CA ARG A 14 14.19 -0.48 -17.20
C ARG A 14 13.34 0.70 -17.69
N LEU A 15 12.12 0.84 -17.19
CA LEU A 15 11.24 1.97 -17.53
C LEU A 15 11.83 3.30 -17.07
N ILE A 16 12.33 3.39 -15.86
CA ILE A 16 12.97 4.60 -15.33
C ILE A 16 14.15 5.02 -16.20
N ALA A 17 15.00 4.06 -16.59
CA ALA A 17 16.17 4.32 -17.44
C ALA A 17 15.77 4.71 -18.89
N ALA A 18 14.72 4.09 -19.42
CA ALA A 18 14.22 4.37 -20.78
C ALA A 18 13.57 5.75 -20.92
N TYR A 19 13.05 6.30 -19.80
CA TYR A 19 12.34 7.58 -19.81
C TYR A 19 12.95 8.61 -18.84
N PRO A 20 14.21 9.04 -19.02
CA PRO A 20 14.92 9.89 -18.06
C PRO A 20 14.32 11.28 -17.89
N ARG A 21 13.49 11.74 -18.84
CA ARG A 21 12.78 13.03 -18.79
C ARG A 21 11.41 12.94 -18.11
N LYS A 22 10.94 11.74 -17.73
CA LYS A 22 9.68 11.56 -17.02
C LYS A 22 9.95 11.42 -15.54
N LEU A 23 9.12 12.07 -14.71
CA LEU A 23 9.16 11.87 -13.27
C LEU A 23 8.33 10.63 -12.93
N PHE A 24 8.96 9.70 -12.21
CA PHE A 24 8.31 8.54 -11.64
C PHE A 24 8.00 8.80 -10.17
N VAL A 25 6.73 8.79 -9.83
CA VAL A 25 6.26 8.86 -8.44
C VAL A 25 5.74 7.48 -8.06
N ILE A 26 6.43 6.81 -7.16
CA ILE A 26 6.18 5.42 -6.80
C ILE A 26 5.68 5.38 -5.37
N ASP A 27 4.43 4.95 -5.19
CA ASP A 27 3.82 4.77 -3.88
C ASP A 27 4.25 3.43 -3.28
N GLN A 28 5.06 3.49 -2.23
CA GLN A 28 5.53 2.34 -1.45
C GLN A 28 4.85 2.24 -0.08
N SER A 29 3.63 2.74 0.07
CA SER A 29 2.88 2.68 1.33
C SER A 29 2.69 1.26 1.87
N TYR A 30 2.79 0.26 1.01
CA TYR A 30 2.65 -1.15 1.35
C TYR A 30 3.92 -1.98 1.11
N ALA A 31 5.08 -1.34 0.91
CA ALA A 31 6.33 -2.05 0.64
C ALA A 31 6.76 -3.01 1.75
N LEU A 32 6.43 -2.71 3.01
CA LEU A 32 6.72 -3.59 4.16
C LEU A 32 5.74 -4.77 4.30
N PHE A 33 4.73 -4.86 3.44
CA PHE A 33 3.72 -5.92 3.47
C PHE A 33 3.90 -6.94 2.33
N THR A 34 5.06 -6.99 1.70
CA THR A 34 5.39 -7.93 0.63
C THR A 34 6.81 -8.45 0.81
N GLU A 35 7.04 -9.68 0.37
CA GLU A 35 8.39 -10.26 0.27
C GLU A 35 9.05 -9.99 -1.09
N LYS A 36 8.32 -9.35 -2.02
CA LYS A 36 8.88 -8.99 -3.31
C LYS A 36 9.87 -7.85 -3.18
N GLU A 37 10.93 -7.91 -3.98
CA GLU A 37 11.89 -6.81 -4.09
C GLU A 37 11.21 -5.54 -4.60
N VAL A 38 11.48 -4.43 -3.93
CA VAL A 38 11.02 -3.08 -4.29
C VAL A 38 12.21 -2.16 -4.51
N LEU A 39 12.00 -1.05 -5.19
CA LEU A 39 13.06 -0.06 -5.39
C LEU A 39 13.54 0.48 -4.04
N SER A 40 14.85 0.39 -3.77
CA SER A 40 15.41 0.78 -2.48
C SER A 40 15.60 2.29 -2.35
N VAL A 41 15.63 2.78 -1.11
CA VAL A 41 15.97 4.18 -0.80
C VAL A 41 17.38 4.52 -1.32
N ALA A 42 18.36 3.64 -1.07
CA ALA A 42 19.76 3.85 -1.47
C ALA A 42 19.94 3.95 -2.99
N GLU A 43 19.11 3.26 -3.76
CA GLU A 43 19.07 3.34 -5.23
C GLU A 43 18.36 4.63 -5.66
N THR A 44 17.20 4.93 -5.08
CA THR A 44 16.35 6.06 -5.47
C THR A 44 17.03 7.41 -5.30
N VAL A 45 17.81 7.62 -4.26
CA VAL A 45 18.50 8.90 -4.03
C VAL A 45 19.52 9.24 -5.13
N LYS A 46 19.95 8.25 -5.91
CA LYS A 46 20.86 8.41 -7.04
C LYS A 46 20.14 8.67 -8.37
N LEU A 47 18.83 8.49 -8.41
CA LEU A 47 18.01 8.65 -9.61
C LEU A 47 17.45 10.07 -9.68
N PRO A 48 17.71 10.82 -10.77
CA PRO A 48 17.29 12.22 -10.87
C PRO A 48 15.78 12.39 -11.11
N ASN A 49 15.09 11.32 -11.47
CA ASN A 49 13.70 11.34 -11.95
C ASN A 49 12.77 10.41 -11.17
N VAL A 50 13.11 10.05 -9.93
CA VAL A 50 12.30 9.14 -9.10
C VAL A 50 12.01 9.75 -7.74
N LEU A 51 10.76 9.62 -7.31
CA LEU A 51 10.28 9.87 -5.95
C LEU A 51 9.61 8.62 -5.39
N LEU A 52 10.00 8.18 -4.20
CA LEU A 52 9.28 7.18 -3.44
C LEU A 52 8.42 7.86 -2.37
N LEU A 53 7.16 7.45 -2.29
CA LEU A 53 6.26 7.86 -1.22
C LEU A 53 6.18 6.73 -0.18
N HIS A 54 6.46 7.06 1.06
CA HIS A 54 6.38 6.14 2.19
C HIS A 54 5.29 6.58 3.16
N SER A 55 4.41 5.68 3.55
CA SER A 55 3.38 5.94 4.55
C SER A 55 3.69 5.18 5.83
N MET A 56 3.77 5.89 6.94
CA MET A 56 3.90 5.27 8.26
C MET A 56 2.53 4.84 8.84
N THR A 57 1.44 5.26 8.21
CA THR A 57 0.07 5.02 8.71
C THR A 57 -0.31 3.55 8.75
N LYS A 58 0.24 2.73 7.84
CA LYS A 58 -0.11 1.31 7.70
C LYS A 58 0.80 0.44 8.55
N CYS A 59 2.10 0.52 8.31
CA CYS A 59 3.09 -0.35 8.96
C CYS A 59 3.21 -0.12 10.47
N TYR A 60 2.91 1.09 10.95
CA TYR A 60 2.94 1.43 12.38
C TYR A 60 1.55 1.62 12.99
N ALA A 61 0.48 1.32 12.25
CA ALA A 61 -0.91 1.45 12.71
C ALA A 61 -1.27 2.85 13.30
N VAL A 62 -0.70 3.92 12.73
CA VAL A 62 -0.89 5.30 13.20
C VAL A 62 -1.62 6.20 12.18
N PRO A 63 -2.81 5.81 11.70
CA PRO A 63 -3.50 6.55 10.63
C PRO A 63 -3.89 7.97 11.03
N GLY A 64 -4.16 8.22 12.32
CA GLY A 64 -4.55 9.53 12.84
C GLY A 64 -3.44 10.57 12.83
N LEU A 65 -2.17 10.16 12.89
CA LEU A 65 -1.03 11.07 12.94
C LEU A 65 -0.73 11.75 11.59
N ARG A 66 -1.19 11.20 10.47
CA ARG A 66 -0.96 11.74 9.11
C ARG A 66 0.52 11.89 8.78
N LEU A 67 1.31 10.85 9.06
CA LEU A 67 2.76 10.84 8.89
C LEU A 67 3.17 9.99 7.68
N GLY A 68 4.10 10.52 6.89
CA GLY A 68 4.72 9.86 5.76
C GLY A 68 6.03 10.56 5.39
N ALA A 69 6.77 9.96 4.48
CA ALA A 69 8.03 10.50 3.98
C ALA A 69 8.10 10.40 2.46
N VAL A 70 8.90 11.28 1.87
CA VAL A 70 9.25 11.24 0.45
C VAL A 70 10.76 11.06 0.33
N THR A 71 11.18 10.09 -0.47
CA THR A 71 12.58 9.85 -0.81
C THR A 71 12.82 10.20 -2.27
N GLY A 72 13.96 10.82 -2.56
CA GLY A 72 14.37 11.19 -3.92
C GLY A 72 15.74 11.85 -3.94
N SER A 73 16.20 12.26 -5.11
CA SER A 73 17.43 13.04 -5.23
C SER A 73 17.32 14.38 -4.50
N ARG A 74 18.48 14.94 -4.08
CA ARG A 74 18.54 16.24 -3.40
C ARG A 74 17.82 17.33 -4.21
N GLU A 75 18.00 17.32 -5.53
CA GLU A 75 17.42 18.32 -6.43
C GLU A 75 15.88 18.24 -6.43
N LEU A 76 15.31 17.04 -6.62
CA LEU A 76 13.86 16.84 -6.58
C LEU A 76 13.28 17.23 -5.22
N LEU A 77 13.91 16.81 -4.13
CA LEU A 77 13.44 17.15 -2.78
C LEU A 77 13.52 18.65 -2.49
N SER A 78 14.55 19.36 -3.02
CA SER A 78 14.65 20.80 -2.88
C SER A 78 13.46 21.51 -3.56
N ARG A 79 13.07 21.08 -4.77
CA ARG A 79 11.90 21.61 -5.48
C ARG A 79 10.60 21.35 -4.73
N ILE A 80 10.42 20.15 -4.17
CA ILE A 80 9.24 19.83 -3.34
C ILE A 80 9.19 20.70 -2.09
N ARG A 81 10.33 20.90 -1.41
CA ARG A 81 10.42 21.73 -0.21
C ARG A 81 10.02 23.19 -0.48
N ALA A 82 10.36 23.73 -1.66
CA ALA A 82 9.99 25.08 -2.05
C ALA A 82 8.47 25.29 -2.18
N CYS A 83 7.73 24.20 -2.47
CA CYS A 83 6.27 24.24 -2.59
C CYS A 83 5.54 23.74 -1.33
N ARG A 84 6.28 23.33 -0.29
CA ARG A 84 5.68 22.77 0.91
C ARG A 84 5.02 23.85 1.76
N MET A 85 3.78 23.60 2.18
CA MET A 85 3.10 24.48 3.13
C MET A 85 3.82 24.46 4.50
N PRO A 86 3.94 25.62 5.18
CA PRO A 86 4.37 25.68 6.57
C PRO A 86 3.49 24.77 7.44
N TRP A 87 4.08 24.20 8.50
CA TRP A 87 3.38 23.34 9.48
C TRP A 87 2.63 22.15 8.86
N SER A 88 3.12 21.62 7.75
CA SER A 88 2.50 20.49 7.03
C SER A 88 2.51 19.16 7.82
N VAL A 89 3.27 19.08 8.90
CA VAL A 89 3.32 17.93 9.83
C VAL A 89 3.08 18.46 11.24
N ASN A 90 2.12 17.86 11.97
CA ASN A 90 1.84 18.25 13.33
C ASN A 90 2.93 17.77 14.31
N ALA A 91 3.06 18.44 15.47
CA ALA A 91 4.14 18.15 16.44
C ALA A 91 4.09 16.72 16.99
N LEU A 92 2.88 16.17 17.24
CA LEU A 92 2.73 14.79 17.72
C LEU A 92 3.21 13.77 16.67
N ALA A 93 2.95 14.02 15.38
CA ALA A 93 3.44 13.18 14.31
C ALA A 93 4.96 13.22 14.18
N VAL A 94 5.59 14.39 14.40
CA VAL A 94 7.05 14.53 14.39
C VAL A 94 7.68 13.72 15.51
N GLU A 95 7.16 13.86 16.73
CA GLU A 95 7.67 13.15 17.91
C GLU A 95 7.48 11.64 17.76
N ALA A 96 6.28 11.20 17.36
CA ALA A 96 6.02 9.79 17.10
C ALA A 96 6.94 9.24 15.98
N GLY A 97 7.19 10.02 14.94
CA GLY A 97 8.09 9.62 13.86
C GLY A 97 9.53 9.43 14.35
N HIS A 98 10.03 10.32 15.20
CA HIS A 98 11.35 10.17 15.83
C HIS A 98 11.41 8.89 16.67
N TYR A 99 10.42 8.67 17.52
CA TYR A 99 10.35 7.46 18.35
C TYR A 99 10.35 6.18 17.51
N LEU A 100 9.48 6.09 16.52
CA LEU A 100 9.36 4.91 15.66
C LEU A 100 10.64 4.60 14.89
N LEU A 101 11.36 5.63 14.44
CA LEU A 101 12.63 5.46 13.73
C LEU A 101 13.79 5.09 14.63
N GLN A 102 13.75 5.48 15.91
CA GLN A 102 14.76 5.14 16.92
C GLN A 102 14.56 3.74 17.51
N HIS A 103 13.32 3.20 17.44
CA HIS A 103 12.95 1.91 18.03
C HIS A 103 12.37 0.95 17.00
N PRO A 104 13.04 0.68 15.87
CA PRO A 104 12.48 -0.10 14.77
C PRO A 104 12.16 -1.54 15.17
N GLU A 105 12.88 -2.09 16.16
CA GLU A 105 12.71 -3.49 16.60
C GLU A 105 11.41 -3.72 17.38
N GLU A 106 10.90 -2.69 18.07
CA GLU A 106 9.66 -2.78 18.84
C GLU A 106 8.42 -2.93 17.97
N TYR A 107 8.52 -2.52 16.69
CA TYR A 107 7.40 -2.46 15.74
C TYR A 107 7.60 -3.37 14.53
N ARG A 108 8.49 -4.36 14.65
CA ARG A 108 8.77 -5.29 13.57
C ARG A 108 7.58 -6.21 13.35
N MET A 109 7.03 -6.14 12.16
CA MET A 109 5.92 -7.00 11.73
C MET A 109 6.44 -8.36 11.30
N ASP A 110 5.78 -9.43 11.73
CA ASP A 110 5.98 -10.76 11.15
C ASP A 110 5.24 -10.85 9.81
N ILE A 111 5.94 -10.49 8.76
CA ILE A 111 5.36 -10.49 7.40
C ILE A 111 5.04 -11.91 6.92
N GLN A 112 5.83 -12.90 7.30
CA GLN A 112 5.59 -14.30 6.88
C GLN A 112 4.30 -14.85 7.48
N ALA A 113 4.09 -14.63 8.77
CA ALA A 113 2.84 -15.00 9.43
C ALA A 113 1.63 -14.29 8.81
N LEU A 114 1.77 -12.99 8.52
CA LEU A 114 0.70 -12.21 7.91
C LEU A 114 0.34 -12.69 6.50
N LEU A 115 1.33 -13.00 5.66
CA LEU A 115 1.10 -13.51 4.30
C LEU A 115 0.56 -14.94 4.32
N ALA A 116 0.99 -15.78 5.26
CA ALA A 116 0.44 -17.12 5.46
C ALA A 116 -1.05 -17.06 5.85
N GLU A 117 -1.43 -16.15 6.75
CA GLU A 117 -2.83 -15.95 7.13
C GLU A 117 -3.65 -15.43 5.96
N ARG A 118 -3.14 -14.46 5.19
CA ARG A 118 -3.80 -14.01 3.95
C ARG A 118 -4.06 -15.20 3.03
N LYS A 119 -3.05 -16.07 2.82
CA LYS A 119 -3.22 -17.25 1.96
C LYS A 119 -4.30 -18.19 2.50
N ARG A 120 -4.31 -18.47 3.79
CA ARG A 120 -5.35 -19.31 4.43
C ARG A 120 -6.76 -18.73 4.17
N VAL A 121 -6.91 -17.43 4.32
CA VAL A 121 -8.21 -16.74 4.09
C VAL A 121 -8.62 -16.80 2.63
N THR A 122 -7.69 -16.52 1.69
CA THR A 122 -8.00 -16.57 0.26
C THR A 122 -8.40 -17.97 -0.20
N ASP A 123 -7.67 -19.01 0.23
CA ASP A 123 -7.99 -20.40 -0.10
C ASP A 123 -9.39 -20.81 0.43
N ALA A 124 -9.74 -20.39 1.66
CA ALA A 124 -11.04 -20.65 2.24
C ALA A 124 -12.19 -19.94 1.50
N LEU A 125 -11.96 -18.70 1.04
CA LEU A 125 -12.95 -17.96 0.26
C LEU A 125 -13.18 -18.57 -1.13
N GLU A 126 -12.13 -18.99 -1.80
CA GLU A 126 -12.25 -19.67 -3.11
C GLU A 126 -12.97 -21.01 -2.99
N ALA A 127 -12.75 -21.76 -1.90
CA ALA A 127 -13.43 -23.02 -1.61
C ALA A 127 -14.96 -22.87 -1.47
N LEU A 128 -15.49 -21.68 -1.17
CA LEU A 128 -16.93 -21.39 -1.16
C LEU A 128 -17.57 -21.44 -2.57
N GLY A 129 -16.76 -21.38 -3.64
CA GLY A 129 -17.22 -21.47 -5.02
C GLY A 129 -17.96 -20.24 -5.57
N GLY A 130 -18.30 -19.26 -4.71
CA GLY A 130 -19.02 -18.03 -5.07
C GLY A 130 -18.12 -16.79 -5.20
N ILE A 131 -16.84 -16.90 -4.87
CA ILE A 131 -15.86 -15.83 -4.81
C ILE A 131 -14.64 -16.20 -5.65
N GLU A 132 -14.17 -15.26 -6.43
CA GLU A 132 -12.91 -15.33 -7.18
C GLU A 132 -11.92 -14.36 -6.53
N VAL A 133 -10.77 -14.85 -6.08
CA VAL A 133 -9.71 -14.01 -5.51
C VAL A 133 -8.70 -13.66 -6.59
N LEU A 134 -8.37 -12.37 -6.71
CA LEU A 134 -7.34 -11.93 -7.66
C LEU A 134 -5.94 -12.10 -7.05
N PRO A 135 -4.92 -12.35 -7.90
CA PRO A 135 -3.53 -12.46 -7.43
C PRO A 135 -3.10 -11.21 -6.65
N THR A 136 -2.40 -11.43 -5.55
CA THR A 136 -1.87 -10.37 -4.69
C THR A 136 -0.49 -10.73 -4.15
N ASP A 137 0.34 -9.73 -3.93
CA ASP A 137 1.69 -9.86 -3.35
C ASP A 137 1.75 -9.32 -1.92
N THR A 138 0.65 -8.70 -1.43
CA THR A 138 0.58 -8.08 -0.11
C THR A 138 -0.39 -8.80 0.82
N HIS A 139 -0.62 -8.26 2.01
CA HIS A 139 -1.53 -8.81 3.02
C HIS A 139 -3.01 -8.63 2.68
N TYR A 140 -3.37 -7.69 1.82
CA TYR A 140 -4.74 -7.50 1.35
C TYR A 140 -4.92 -8.03 -0.07
N PHE A 141 -6.14 -8.29 -0.45
CA PHE A 141 -6.48 -8.80 -1.77
C PHE A 141 -7.79 -8.22 -2.30
N LEU A 142 -7.89 -8.15 -3.61
CA LEU A 142 -9.12 -7.86 -4.33
C LEU A 142 -9.81 -9.17 -4.66
N ALA A 143 -11.12 -9.23 -4.44
CA ALA A 143 -11.93 -10.39 -4.78
C ALA A 143 -13.20 -9.95 -5.53
N ARG A 144 -13.79 -10.89 -6.26
CA ARG A 144 -14.98 -10.67 -7.07
C ARG A 144 -16.05 -11.69 -6.73
N LEU A 145 -17.27 -11.23 -6.53
CA LEU A 145 -18.44 -12.09 -6.40
C LEU A 145 -18.86 -12.64 -7.77
N ARG A 146 -19.24 -13.91 -7.84
CA ARG A 146 -19.86 -14.47 -9.05
C ARG A 146 -21.30 -13.98 -9.21
N GLN A 147 -21.99 -13.75 -8.10
CA GLN A 147 -23.38 -13.24 -8.05
C GLN A 147 -23.53 -12.19 -6.95
N GLY A 148 -24.49 -11.28 -7.12
CA GLY A 148 -24.73 -10.20 -6.15
C GLY A 148 -23.76 -9.04 -6.29
N THR A 149 -23.74 -8.14 -5.29
CA THR A 149 -22.89 -6.95 -5.28
C THR A 149 -22.06 -6.86 -4.01
N ALA A 150 -20.92 -6.22 -4.11
CA ALA A 150 -20.05 -5.93 -2.96
C ALA A 150 -20.74 -5.07 -1.89
N ALA A 151 -21.61 -4.15 -2.31
CA ALA A 151 -22.41 -3.34 -1.40
C ALA A 151 -23.35 -4.20 -0.54
N GLN A 152 -24.08 -5.14 -1.17
CA GLN A 152 -24.95 -6.06 -0.45
C GLN A 152 -24.17 -6.96 0.52
N LEU A 153 -23.03 -7.52 0.06
CA LEU A 153 -22.15 -8.32 0.92
C LEU A 153 -21.63 -7.52 2.10
N LYS A 154 -21.15 -6.30 1.86
CA LYS A 154 -20.66 -5.40 2.90
C LYS A 154 -21.73 -5.11 3.94
N GLU A 155 -22.94 -4.76 3.53
CA GLU A 155 -24.05 -4.49 4.43
C GLU A 155 -24.42 -5.73 5.25
N PHE A 156 -24.55 -6.89 4.61
CA PHE A 156 -24.83 -8.15 5.29
C PHE A 156 -23.77 -8.49 6.33
N LEU A 157 -22.48 -8.43 5.97
CA LEU A 157 -21.39 -8.74 6.88
C LEU A 157 -21.33 -7.75 8.05
N ALA A 158 -21.51 -6.45 7.78
CA ALA A 158 -21.47 -5.42 8.82
C ALA A 158 -22.62 -5.56 9.82
N THR A 159 -23.85 -5.79 9.32
CA THR A 159 -25.06 -5.81 10.17
C THR A 159 -25.25 -7.14 10.89
N ARG A 160 -24.86 -8.27 10.29
CA ARG A 160 -25.11 -9.60 10.84
C ARG A 160 -23.90 -10.18 11.57
N HIS A 161 -22.70 -9.78 11.21
CA HIS A 161 -21.44 -10.39 11.70
C HIS A 161 -20.45 -9.40 12.28
N GLY A 162 -20.72 -8.08 12.22
CA GLY A 162 -19.79 -7.06 12.68
C GLY A 162 -18.49 -6.97 11.85
N LEU A 163 -18.50 -7.52 10.64
CA LEU A 163 -17.34 -7.55 9.72
C LEU A 163 -17.46 -6.47 8.66
N LEU A 164 -16.44 -5.63 8.54
CA LEU A 164 -16.42 -4.54 7.56
C LEU A 164 -15.41 -4.84 6.44
N ILE A 165 -15.92 -5.03 5.23
CA ILE A 165 -15.10 -5.13 4.01
C ILE A 165 -15.14 -3.83 3.20
N ARG A 166 -14.18 -3.64 2.31
CA ARG A 166 -14.17 -2.50 1.40
C ARG A 166 -14.90 -2.84 0.10
N ASP A 167 -16.02 -2.16 -0.18
CA ASP A 167 -16.60 -2.11 -1.52
C ASP A 167 -15.62 -1.42 -2.48
N ALA A 168 -15.22 -2.11 -3.53
CA ALA A 168 -14.24 -1.66 -4.51
C ALA A 168 -14.88 -1.19 -5.83
N SER A 169 -16.19 -1.11 -5.93
CA SER A 169 -16.91 -0.70 -7.14
C SER A 169 -16.60 0.73 -7.60
N ASN A 170 -16.07 1.57 -6.70
CA ASN A 170 -15.69 2.94 -7.02
C ASN A 170 -14.29 3.09 -7.67
N PHE A 171 -13.54 2.00 -7.84
CA PHE A 171 -12.31 2.03 -8.60
C PHE A 171 -12.61 1.94 -10.10
N GLU A 172 -11.93 2.77 -10.89
CA GLU A 172 -12.06 2.74 -12.34
C GLU A 172 -11.71 1.35 -12.89
N GLY A 173 -12.54 0.83 -13.78
CA GLY A 173 -12.39 -0.50 -14.38
C GLY A 173 -12.94 -1.67 -13.54
N LEU A 174 -13.47 -1.42 -12.34
CA LEU A 174 -14.12 -2.45 -11.52
C LEU A 174 -15.65 -2.28 -11.56
N ASP A 175 -16.36 -3.40 -11.54
CA ASP A 175 -17.83 -3.43 -11.46
C ASP A 175 -18.32 -3.58 -10.01
N ALA A 176 -19.65 -3.61 -9.83
CA ALA A 176 -20.29 -3.68 -8.51
C ALA A 176 -20.02 -4.97 -7.73
N ARG A 177 -19.34 -5.96 -8.30
CA ARG A 177 -19.05 -7.25 -7.67
C ARG A 177 -17.71 -7.28 -6.93
N TYR A 178 -16.86 -6.27 -7.12
CA TYR A 178 -15.53 -6.27 -6.55
C TYR A 178 -15.49 -5.71 -5.13
N PHE A 179 -14.80 -6.42 -4.26
CA PHE A 179 -14.53 -5.99 -2.89
C PHE A 179 -13.07 -6.28 -2.50
N ARG A 180 -12.59 -5.59 -1.47
CA ARG A 180 -11.23 -5.77 -0.95
C ARG A 180 -11.26 -6.09 0.55
N ILE A 181 -10.45 -7.05 0.94
CA ILE A 181 -10.15 -7.42 2.33
C ILE A 181 -8.68 -7.17 2.59
#